data_430f933a37693b4dabbc72b6dadcfe29
#
_entry.id   430f933a37693b4dabbc72b6dadcfe29
#
_cell.length_a   1.000
_cell.length_b   1.000
_cell.length_c   1.000
_cell.angle_alpha   90.00
_cell.angle_beta   90.00
_cell.angle_gamma   90.00
#
_symmetry.space_group_name_H-M   'P 1'
#
loop_
_entity.id
_entity.type
_entity.pdbx_description
1 polymer ?
#
loop_
_entity_poly.entity_id
_entity_poly.type
_entity_poly.pdbx_seq_one_letter_code
_entity_poly.pdbx_strand_id
1 'polypeptide(L)'
;GHFGGRRELMSLETARQAVEFLIAASKHRRHCEIDFFGGEPLLNWEVVKETVAYAREREKETGKEFRFTITTNGIGLTREIMDFINDNMYNVVLSIDGRKEVNDRMRRTVSGKGSTYDLIVPKYQEMRRLRGDKSYYVRGTFTAYNLDFAADVAHLNDLGFDQISVEPVVTQAGEPYALSEEHLSKILAEYEQLAQLYLERRERGRGFNFFHFNVELKKGPCLYKRLSGCGAGFEYLAVSPAGDLYPCHQFVGQDEFKVGTVWDGLINSQLSASFKESHVLSKQVCRGCWAKYYCSGGCHANNLFHAGSFTEPYQLTCAMEKKRLECAFFIQARAASD
;
A
#
# COMPACT_ATOMS: atom_id res chain seq x y z
N GLY A 1 4.33 0.64 11.41
CA GLY A 1 3.36 -0.31 11.92
C GLY A 1 3.76 -0.77 13.30
N HIS A 2 2.81 -0.80 14.18
CA HIS A 2 3.13 -1.04 15.57
C HIS A 2 3.35 -2.53 15.87
N PHE A 3 2.75 -3.44 15.10
CA PHE A 3 2.81 -4.90 15.28
C PHE A 3 2.84 -5.33 16.78
N GLY A 4 2.17 -4.56 17.66
CA GLY A 4 2.23 -4.73 19.10
C GLY A 4 3.63 -4.57 19.73
N GLY A 5 4.58 -3.92 19.03
CA GLY A 5 5.97 -3.79 19.46
C GLY A 5 6.79 -5.09 19.41
N ARG A 6 6.22 -6.18 18.94
CA ARG A 6 6.89 -7.48 18.85
C ARG A 6 7.88 -7.51 17.71
N ARG A 7 9.04 -8.16 17.94
CA ARG A 7 10.08 -8.41 16.95
C ARG A 7 10.19 -9.91 16.74
N GLU A 8 9.42 -10.42 15.82
CA GLU A 8 9.32 -11.85 15.54
C GLU A 8 9.52 -12.11 14.06
N LEU A 9 10.10 -13.24 13.71
CA LEU A 9 10.19 -13.74 12.34
C LEU A 9 9.18 -14.88 12.17
N MET A 10 8.46 -14.87 11.06
CA MET A 10 7.55 -15.96 10.71
C MET A 10 8.32 -17.25 10.45
N SER A 11 7.86 -18.37 11.00
CA SER A 11 8.42 -19.68 10.69
C SER A 11 8.00 -20.15 9.29
N LEU A 12 8.76 -21.05 8.69
CA LEU A 12 8.41 -21.67 7.42
C LEU A 12 7.10 -22.46 7.52
N GLU A 13 6.86 -23.11 8.67
CA GLU A 13 5.61 -23.82 8.93
C GLU A 13 4.40 -22.88 8.89
N THR A 14 4.49 -21.73 9.59
CA THR A 14 3.44 -20.71 9.56
C THR A 14 3.22 -20.17 8.14
N ALA A 15 4.30 -19.92 7.39
CA ALA A 15 4.22 -19.41 6.03
C ALA A 15 3.54 -20.40 5.07
N ARG A 16 3.88 -21.69 5.16
CA ARG A 16 3.21 -22.77 4.39
C ARG A 16 1.73 -22.90 4.76
N GLN A 17 1.43 -22.85 6.05
CA GLN A 17 0.04 -22.91 6.52
C GLN A 17 -0.77 -21.69 6.03
N ALA A 18 -0.15 -20.51 5.94
CA ALA A 18 -0.78 -19.33 5.35
C ALA A 18 -1.12 -19.52 3.86
N VAL A 19 -0.25 -20.20 3.10
CA VAL A 19 -0.54 -20.56 1.70
C VAL A 19 -1.72 -21.54 1.61
N GLU A 20 -1.75 -22.60 2.46
CA GLU A 20 -2.87 -23.56 2.52
C GLU A 20 -4.19 -22.87 2.91
N PHE A 21 -4.14 -21.98 3.91
CA PHE A 21 -5.30 -21.18 4.28
C PHE A 21 -5.81 -20.34 3.10
N LEU A 22 -4.91 -19.67 2.35
CA LEU A 22 -5.29 -18.85 1.20
C LEU A 22 -5.91 -19.71 0.09
N ILE A 23 -5.36 -20.89 -0.20
CA ILE A 23 -5.93 -21.85 -1.16
C ILE A 23 -7.36 -22.22 -0.76
N ALA A 24 -7.56 -22.63 0.49
CA ALA A 24 -8.87 -23.03 0.99
C ALA A 24 -9.87 -21.87 1.00
N ALA A 25 -9.47 -20.70 1.51
CA ALA A 25 -10.31 -19.50 1.59
C ALA A 25 -10.69 -18.92 0.23
N SER A 26 -9.83 -19.07 -0.80
CA SER A 26 -10.06 -18.54 -2.14
C SER A 26 -11.12 -19.31 -2.94
N LYS A 27 -11.54 -20.48 -2.49
CA LYS A 27 -12.61 -21.30 -3.10
C LYS A 27 -12.43 -21.44 -4.64
N HIS A 28 -13.33 -20.85 -5.43
CA HIS A 28 -13.34 -20.92 -6.89
C HIS A 28 -12.43 -19.87 -7.56
N ARG A 29 -11.84 -18.95 -6.80
CA ARG A 29 -10.94 -17.93 -7.35
C ARG A 29 -9.64 -18.59 -7.79
N ARG A 30 -9.28 -18.41 -9.05
CA ARG A 30 -8.05 -18.94 -9.64
C ARG A 30 -6.82 -18.14 -9.19
N HIS A 31 -6.94 -16.81 -9.21
CA HIS A 31 -5.83 -15.91 -8.88
C HIS A 31 -5.79 -15.62 -7.40
N CYS A 32 -4.63 -15.85 -6.80
CA CYS A 32 -4.31 -15.55 -5.40
C CYS A 32 -3.11 -14.61 -5.35
N GLU A 33 -3.11 -13.68 -4.41
CA GLU A 33 -2.03 -12.71 -4.24
C GLU A 33 -1.40 -12.86 -2.86
N ILE A 34 -0.09 -12.86 -2.80
CA ILE A 34 0.70 -12.87 -1.57
C ILE A 34 1.62 -11.65 -1.59
N ASP A 35 1.48 -10.78 -0.60
CA ASP A 35 2.34 -9.61 -0.40
C ASP A 35 3.27 -9.86 0.79
N PHE A 36 4.56 -9.96 0.53
CA PHE A 36 5.58 -10.02 1.55
C PHE A 36 5.82 -8.61 2.08
N PHE A 37 5.30 -8.36 3.26
CA PHE A 37 5.31 -7.06 3.91
C PHE A 37 5.96 -7.18 5.32
N GLY A 38 5.30 -6.66 6.34
CA GLY A 38 5.74 -6.74 7.73
C GLY A 38 6.64 -5.60 8.13
N GLY A 39 7.60 -5.83 9.03
CA GLY A 39 8.66 -4.88 9.37
C GLY A 39 9.63 -4.71 8.21
N GLU A 40 10.30 -5.80 7.82
CA GLU A 40 11.15 -5.89 6.65
C GLU A 40 11.28 -7.36 6.20
N PRO A 41 10.72 -7.75 5.04
CA PRO A 41 10.71 -9.15 4.60
C PRO A 41 12.10 -9.69 4.27
N LEU A 42 13.05 -8.83 3.88
CA LEU A 42 14.42 -9.29 3.58
C LEU A 42 15.18 -9.78 4.82
N LEU A 43 14.71 -9.47 6.03
CA LEU A 43 15.27 -10.06 7.26
C LEU A 43 14.91 -11.55 7.40
N ASN A 44 13.89 -12.02 6.71
CA ASN A 44 13.44 -13.41 6.72
C ASN A 44 13.50 -14.03 5.31
N TRP A 45 14.56 -13.72 4.59
CA TRP A 45 14.67 -13.97 3.16
C TRP A 45 14.53 -15.45 2.78
N GLU A 46 15.09 -16.37 3.57
CA GLU A 46 14.97 -17.81 3.31
C GLU A 46 13.49 -18.25 3.34
N VAL A 47 12.72 -17.77 4.32
CA VAL A 47 11.30 -18.08 4.39
C VAL A 47 10.52 -17.49 3.21
N VAL A 48 10.89 -16.30 2.73
CA VAL A 48 10.29 -15.72 1.51
C VAL A 48 10.52 -16.63 0.30
N LYS A 49 11.77 -17.07 0.07
CA LYS A 49 12.12 -17.97 -1.06
C LYS A 49 11.36 -19.30 -0.98
N GLU A 50 11.39 -19.93 0.18
CA GLU A 50 10.72 -21.20 0.43
C GLU A 50 9.19 -21.09 0.28
N THR A 51 8.60 -19.98 0.69
CA THR A 51 7.16 -19.72 0.52
C THR A 51 6.80 -19.61 -0.96
N VAL A 52 7.61 -18.90 -1.74
CA VAL A 52 7.41 -18.81 -3.20
C VAL A 52 7.52 -20.18 -3.85
N ALA A 53 8.56 -20.96 -3.52
CA ALA A 53 8.76 -22.30 -4.05
C ALA A 53 7.56 -23.22 -3.71
N TYR A 54 7.15 -23.22 -2.44
CA TYR A 54 6.01 -24.00 -1.98
C TYR A 54 4.71 -23.62 -2.71
N ALA A 55 4.41 -22.33 -2.80
CA ALA A 55 3.21 -21.88 -3.50
C ALA A 55 3.22 -22.27 -4.99
N ARG A 56 4.39 -22.25 -5.66
CA ARG A 56 4.54 -22.72 -7.06
C ARG A 56 4.29 -24.23 -7.21
N GLU A 57 4.64 -25.04 -6.21
CA GLU A 57 4.28 -26.46 -6.20
C GLU A 57 2.78 -26.65 -6.06
N ARG A 58 2.16 -25.91 -5.11
CA ARG A 58 0.71 -25.98 -4.88
C ARG A 58 -0.12 -25.50 -6.07
N GLU A 59 0.40 -24.59 -6.92
CA GLU A 59 -0.25 -24.21 -8.19
C GLU A 59 -0.54 -25.43 -9.06
N LYS A 60 0.41 -26.35 -9.18
CA LYS A 60 0.31 -27.54 -10.04
C LYS A 60 -0.79 -28.50 -9.59
N GLU A 61 -1.04 -28.57 -8.28
CA GLU A 61 -2.00 -29.50 -7.70
C GLU A 61 -3.41 -28.89 -7.56
N THR A 62 -3.49 -27.56 -7.34
CA THR A 62 -4.77 -26.91 -7.02
C THR A 62 -5.36 -26.10 -8.18
N GLY A 63 -4.59 -25.87 -9.25
CA GLY A 63 -4.98 -25.00 -10.36
C GLY A 63 -5.07 -23.52 -9.99
N LYS A 64 -4.55 -23.12 -8.82
CA LYS A 64 -4.39 -21.72 -8.44
C LYS A 64 -3.23 -21.09 -9.21
N GLU A 65 -3.23 -19.76 -9.28
CA GLU A 65 -2.16 -18.95 -9.85
C GLU A 65 -1.78 -17.88 -8.83
N PHE A 66 -0.57 -17.96 -8.30
CA PHE A 66 -0.08 -17.00 -7.31
C PHE A 66 0.66 -15.84 -7.97
N ARG A 67 0.33 -14.62 -7.53
CA ARG A 67 1.11 -13.41 -7.79
C ARG A 67 1.76 -12.96 -6.50
N PHE A 68 3.06 -12.71 -6.56
CA PHE A 68 3.82 -12.26 -5.41
C PHE A 68 4.17 -10.78 -5.55
N THR A 69 3.97 -10.05 -4.48
CA THR A 69 4.50 -8.69 -4.30
C THR A 69 5.44 -8.70 -3.10
N ILE A 70 6.48 -7.90 -3.16
CA ILE A 70 7.34 -7.65 -2.01
C ILE A 70 7.48 -6.15 -1.79
N THR A 71 7.29 -5.72 -0.54
CA THR A 71 7.49 -4.34 -0.10
C THR A 71 8.70 -4.28 0.82
N THR A 72 9.73 -3.55 0.46
CA THR A 72 11.00 -3.51 1.20
C THR A 72 11.50 -2.09 1.45
N ASN A 73 12.20 -1.91 2.58
CA ASN A 73 12.97 -0.69 2.88
C ASN A 73 14.32 -0.63 2.12
N GLY A 74 14.68 -1.67 1.39
CA GLY A 74 15.83 -1.73 0.50
C GLY A 74 17.20 -1.88 1.16
N ILE A 75 17.31 -1.77 2.47
CA ILE A 75 18.61 -1.86 3.15
C ILE A 75 19.29 -3.21 2.88
N GLY A 76 18.51 -4.31 2.95
CA GLY A 76 18.97 -5.67 2.70
C GLY A 76 19.12 -6.08 1.23
N LEU A 77 18.76 -5.23 0.26
CA LEU A 77 18.85 -5.58 -1.15
C LEU A 77 20.31 -5.84 -1.57
N THR A 78 20.56 -7.05 -2.03
CA THR A 78 21.79 -7.48 -2.73
C THR A 78 21.45 -7.78 -4.19
N ARG A 79 22.46 -7.95 -5.04
CA ARG A 79 22.23 -8.32 -6.44
C ARG A 79 21.48 -9.66 -6.57
N GLU A 80 21.86 -10.66 -5.79
CA GLU A 80 21.19 -11.97 -5.76
C GLU A 80 19.69 -11.85 -5.43
N ILE A 81 19.36 -11.05 -4.40
CA ILE A 81 17.97 -10.78 -4.00
C ILE A 81 17.20 -10.05 -5.11
N MET A 82 17.83 -9.06 -5.76
CA MET A 82 17.23 -8.34 -6.88
C MET A 82 16.91 -9.26 -8.05
N ASP A 83 17.83 -10.16 -8.41
CA ASP A 83 17.64 -11.13 -9.48
C ASP A 83 16.48 -12.08 -9.14
N PHE A 84 16.43 -12.62 -7.91
CA PHE A 84 15.31 -13.45 -7.47
C PHE A 84 13.97 -12.71 -7.53
N ILE A 85 13.92 -11.46 -7.03
CA ILE A 85 12.71 -10.61 -7.09
C ILE A 85 12.29 -10.42 -8.55
N ASN A 86 13.25 -10.15 -9.42
CA ASN A 86 12.98 -9.92 -10.83
C ASN A 86 12.39 -11.14 -11.53
N ASP A 87 12.79 -12.34 -11.14
CA ASP A 87 12.35 -13.60 -11.75
C ASP A 87 11.02 -14.09 -11.17
N ASN A 88 10.76 -13.86 -9.90
CA ASN A 88 9.66 -14.52 -9.19
C ASN A 88 8.52 -13.58 -8.77
N MET A 89 8.78 -12.26 -8.59
CA MET A 89 7.77 -11.34 -8.12
C MET A 89 7.07 -10.62 -9.27
N TYR A 90 5.74 -10.62 -9.22
CA TYR A 90 4.91 -9.84 -10.14
C TYR A 90 5.17 -8.33 -9.97
N ASN A 91 5.29 -7.88 -8.72
CA ASN A 91 5.52 -6.49 -8.39
C ASN A 91 6.55 -6.34 -7.26
N VAL A 92 7.26 -5.23 -7.24
CA VAL A 92 8.13 -4.81 -6.13
C VAL A 92 7.81 -3.39 -5.73
N VAL A 93 7.67 -3.16 -4.44
CA VAL A 93 7.43 -1.84 -3.84
C VAL A 93 8.67 -1.43 -3.04
N LEU A 94 9.30 -0.37 -3.48
CA LEU A 94 10.56 0.17 -2.94
C LEU A 94 10.24 1.39 -2.06
N SER A 95 10.39 1.24 -0.75
CA SER A 95 9.96 2.25 0.21
C SER A 95 10.94 3.42 0.30
N ILE A 96 10.50 4.62 -0.13
CA ILE A 96 11.26 5.87 -0.06
C ILE A 96 10.29 7.05 0.00
N ASP A 97 10.49 8.00 0.94
CA ASP A 97 9.51 9.06 1.18
C ASP A 97 9.73 10.34 0.33
N GLY A 98 10.82 10.40 -0.44
CA GLY A 98 11.11 11.56 -1.29
C GLY A 98 12.54 12.07 -1.15
N ARG A 99 12.71 13.38 -0.94
CA ARG A 99 14.02 14.02 -0.75
C ARG A 99 14.76 13.43 0.45
N LYS A 100 16.09 13.56 0.44
CA LYS A 100 16.96 12.95 1.46
C LYS A 100 16.56 13.32 2.89
N GLU A 101 16.36 14.59 3.15
CA GLU A 101 15.99 15.10 4.47
C GLU A 101 14.61 14.60 4.93
N VAL A 102 13.66 14.42 4.01
CA VAL A 102 12.34 13.86 4.28
C VAL A 102 12.46 12.38 4.61
N ASN A 103 13.14 11.63 3.75
CA ASN A 103 13.34 10.20 3.94
C ASN A 103 14.06 9.89 5.26
N ASP A 104 15.21 10.54 5.51
CA ASP A 104 16.04 10.25 6.68
C ASP A 104 15.41 10.72 8.00
N ARG A 105 14.46 11.66 7.94
CA ARG A 105 13.70 12.06 9.13
C ARG A 105 12.80 10.93 9.64
N MET A 106 12.13 10.21 8.74
CA MET A 106 11.15 9.18 9.06
C MET A 106 11.77 7.78 9.06
N ARG A 107 12.69 7.50 8.12
CA ARG A 107 13.32 6.19 7.94
C ARG A 107 14.77 6.22 8.45
N ARG A 108 14.90 6.27 9.77
CA ARG A 108 16.22 6.32 10.42
C ARG A 108 16.91 4.97 10.40
N THR A 109 18.24 4.99 10.35
CA THR A 109 19.04 3.78 10.63
C THR A 109 18.83 3.33 12.07
N VAL A 110 19.00 2.04 12.35
CA VAL A 110 18.90 1.49 13.72
C VAL A 110 19.90 2.14 14.67
N SER A 111 21.08 2.49 14.17
CA SER A 111 22.11 3.18 14.94
C SER A 111 21.83 4.68 15.17
N GLY A 112 20.85 5.24 14.46
CA GLY A 112 20.59 6.69 14.42
C GLY A 112 21.67 7.49 13.69
N LYS A 113 22.65 6.83 13.04
CA LYS A 113 23.76 7.45 12.33
C LYS A 113 23.73 7.11 10.84
N GLY A 114 24.13 8.08 10.02
CA GLY A 114 24.14 7.92 8.56
C GLY A 114 22.76 8.11 7.92
N SER A 115 22.73 7.99 6.60
CA SER A 115 21.55 8.23 5.75
C SER A 115 21.05 6.90 5.20
N THR A 116 19.78 6.57 5.46
CA THR A 116 19.11 5.45 4.78
C THR A 116 18.90 5.77 3.31
N TYR A 117 18.62 7.02 2.98
CA TYR A 117 18.47 7.50 1.61
C TYR A 117 19.71 7.18 0.75
N ASP A 118 20.92 7.54 1.24
CA ASP A 118 22.17 7.29 0.51
C ASP A 118 22.43 5.79 0.29
N LEU A 119 21.96 4.94 1.20
CA LEU A 119 22.10 3.48 1.09
C LEU A 119 21.13 2.86 0.08
N ILE A 120 19.90 3.38 -0.02
CA ILE A 120 18.85 2.72 -0.80
C ILE A 120 18.72 3.25 -2.23
N VAL A 121 18.98 4.52 -2.49
CA VAL A 121 18.77 5.13 -3.82
C VAL A 121 19.56 4.41 -4.92
N PRO A 122 20.86 4.12 -4.77
CA PRO A 122 21.61 3.40 -5.81
C PRO A 122 21.04 2.00 -6.08
N LYS A 123 20.59 1.29 -5.03
CA LYS A 123 19.97 -0.04 -5.14
C LYS A 123 18.63 0.01 -5.85
N TYR A 124 17.82 1.04 -5.58
CA TYR A 124 16.52 1.21 -6.22
C TYR A 124 16.66 1.56 -7.70
N GLN A 125 17.64 2.39 -8.06
CA GLN A 125 17.96 2.68 -9.45
C GLN A 125 18.43 1.43 -10.20
N GLU A 126 19.22 0.58 -9.56
CA GLU A 126 19.60 -0.72 -10.12
C GLU A 126 18.39 -1.65 -10.26
N MET A 127 17.54 -1.76 -9.23
CA MET A 127 16.33 -2.58 -9.27
C MET A 127 15.39 -2.10 -10.39
N ARG A 128 15.15 -0.80 -10.53
CA ARG A 128 14.36 -0.23 -11.62
C ARG A 128 14.91 -0.65 -12.99
N ARG A 129 16.23 -0.54 -13.17
CA ARG A 129 16.88 -0.94 -14.41
C ARG A 129 16.69 -2.43 -14.72
N LEU A 130 16.79 -3.29 -13.71
CA LEU A 130 16.57 -4.74 -13.85
C LEU A 130 15.12 -5.09 -14.14
N ARG A 131 14.16 -4.33 -13.60
CA ARG A 131 12.73 -4.54 -13.86
C ARG A 131 12.36 -4.28 -15.31
N GLY A 132 13.03 -3.32 -16.00
CA GLY A 132 12.62 -2.95 -17.36
C GLY A 132 11.15 -2.57 -17.40
N ASP A 133 10.34 -3.35 -18.15
CA ASP A 133 8.88 -3.14 -18.28
C ASP A 133 8.06 -3.89 -17.22
N LYS A 134 8.70 -4.64 -16.32
CA LYS A 134 8.00 -5.34 -15.23
C LYS A 134 7.52 -4.33 -14.16
N SER A 135 6.42 -4.66 -13.50
CA SER A 135 5.79 -3.80 -12.48
C SER A 135 6.72 -3.52 -11.30
N TYR A 136 6.84 -2.25 -10.93
CA TYR A 136 7.46 -1.78 -9.70
C TYR A 136 6.80 -0.47 -9.27
N TYR A 137 6.98 -0.09 -8.01
CA TYR A 137 6.69 1.25 -7.50
C TYR A 137 7.77 1.69 -6.52
N VAL A 138 8.17 2.97 -6.59
CA VAL A 138 8.72 3.66 -5.43
C VAL A 138 7.55 4.21 -4.64
N ARG A 139 7.49 3.89 -3.33
CA ARG A 139 6.36 4.26 -2.49
C ARG A 139 6.83 5.05 -1.29
N GLY A 140 6.30 6.26 -1.17
CA GLY A 140 6.54 7.17 -0.07
C GLY A 140 5.28 7.52 0.70
N THR A 141 5.49 8.20 1.84
CA THR A 141 4.42 8.70 2.69
C THR A 141 4.66 10.17 2.99
N PHE A 142 3.65 11.01 2.79
CA PHE A 142 3.71 12.38 3.29
C PHE A 142 3.04 12.49 4.66
N THR A 143 3.54 13.38 5.47
CA THR A 143 3.18 13.59 6.86
C THR A 143 3.05 15.09 7.15
N ALA A 144 2.71 15.47 8.37
CA ALA A 144 2.78 16.88 8.82
C ALA A 144 4.18 17.51 8.63
N TYR A 145 5.22 16.69 8.43
CA TYR A 145 6.59 17.15 8.29
C TYR A 145 7.01 17.47 6.85
N ASN A 146 6.28 16.98 5.85
CA ASN A 146 6.57 17.19 4.42
C ASN A 146 5.27 17.43 3.64
N LEU A 147 4.57 18.50 3.99
CA LEU A 147 3.32 18.88 3.32
C LEU A 147 3.56 19.36 1.88
N ASP A 148 4.80 19.63 1.48
CA ASP A 148 5.26 19.97 0.14
C ASP A 148 5.63 18.73 -0.70
N PHE A 149 4.78 17.70 -0.61
CA PHE A 149 5.03 16.38 -1.19
C PHE A 149 5.12 16.36 -2.74
N ALA A 150 4.65 17.40 -3.45
CA ALA A 150 4.88 17.51 -4.88
C ALA A 150 6.37 17.63 -5.21
N ALA A 151 7.15 18.31 -4.35
CA ALA A 151 8.60 18.38 -4.46
C ALA A 151 9.27 17.00 -4.24
N ASP A 152 8.71 16.18 -3.34
CA ASP A 152 9.19 14.81 -3.12
C ASP A 152 8.92 13.93 -4.33
N VAL A 153 7.73 14.01 -4.93
CA VAL A 153 7.38 13.31 -6.17
C VAL A 153 8.28 13.75 -7.33
N ALA A 154 8.50 15.08 -7.46
CA ALA A 154 9.41 15.63 -8.47
C ALA A 154 10.82 15.07 -8.33
N HIS A 155 11.33 15.05 -7.09
CA HIS A 155 12.64 14.51 -6.77
C HIS A 155 12.77 13.03 -7.13
N LEU A 156 11.79 12.21 -6.78
CA LEU A 156 11.77 10.79 -7.14
C LEU A 156 11.81 10.59 -8.66
N ASN A 157 11.06 11.40 -9.42
CA ASN A 157 11.12 11.35 -10.87
C ASN A 157 12.48 11.83 -11.43
N ASP A 158 13.12 12.83 -10.80
CA ASP A 158 14.47 13.29 -11.18
C ASP A 158 15.55 12.22 -10.93
N LEU A 159 15.35 11.31 -9.97
CA LEU A 159 16.19 10.13 -9.76
C LEU A 159 16.00 9.05 -10.84
N GLY A 160 15.06 9.24 -11.78
CA GLY A 160 14.76 8.32 -12.87
C GLY A 160 13.65 7.31 -12.57
N PHE A 161 12.90 7.46 -11.47
CA PHE A 161 11.73 6.64 -11.22
C PHE A 161 10.52 7.15 -11.98
N ASP A 162 9.82 6.25 -12.65
CA ASP A 162 8.65 6.54 -13.48
C ASP A 162 7.35 5.89 -12.94
N GLN A 163 7.43 5.09 -11.87
CA GLN A 163 6.30 4.50 -11.18
C GLN A 163 6.33 4.97 -9.73
N ILE A 164 5.52 5.98 -9.38
CA ILE A 164 5.60 6.70 -8.11
C ILE A 164 4.26 6.65 -7.39
N SER A 165 4.30 6.34 -6.10
CA SER A 165 3.17 6.40 -5.18
C SER A 165 3.59 7.17 -3.92
N VAL A 166 2.93 8.28 -3.62
CA VAL A 166 3.12 9.03 -2.36
C VAL A 166 1.75 9.22 -1.72
N GLU A 167 1.59 8.66 -0.52
CA GLU A 167 0.32 8.56 0.19
C GLU A 167 0.31 9.39 1.48
N PRO A 168 -0.86 9.83 1.95
CA PRO A 168 -0.96 10.39 3.30
C PRO A 168 -0.67 9.32 4.34
N VAL A 169 0.00 9.71 5.43
CA VAL A 169 0.27 8.80 6.54
C VAL A 169 -1.03 8.30 7.17
N VAL A 170 -1.06 7.00 7.50
CA VAL A 170 -2.08 6.37 8.34
C VAL A 170 -1.45 6.08 9.69
N THR A 171 -1.86 6.80 10.72
CA THR A 171 -1.31 6.70 12.07
C THR A 171 -2.35 7.07 13.12
N GLN A 172 -2.06 6.83 14.39
CA GLN A 172 -2.91 7.23 15.51
C GLN A 172 -3.04 8.75 15.59
N ALA A 173 -4.21 9.24 16.02
CA ALA A 173 -4.40 10.63 16.34
C ALA A 173 -3.46 11.05 17.48
N GLY A 174 -2.84 12.24 17.37
CA GLY A 174 -1.90 12.76 18.36
C GLY A 174 -0.44 12.42 18.11
N GLU A 175 -0.10 11.57 17.14
CA GLU A 175 1.29 11.44 16.71
C GLU A 175 1.79 12.75 16.09
N PRO A 176 3.03 13.19 16.39
CA PRO A 176 3.53 14.51 15.98
C PRO A 176 3.67 14.67 14.46
N TYR A 177 3.61 13.57 13.71
CA TYR A 177 3.64 13.54 12.25
C TYR A 177 2.26 13.27 11.63
N ALA A 178 1.20 13.13 12.46
CA ALA A 178 -0.16 12.92 11.97
C ALA A 178 -0.68 14.15 11.23
N LEU A 179 -1.50 13.90 10.21
CA LEU A 179 -2.19 14.97 9.50
C LEU A 179 -3.44 15.40 10.29
N SER A 180 -3.70 16.71 10.30
CA SER A 180 -4.84 17.32 10.98
C SER A 180 -5.54 18.34 10.07
N GLU A 181 -6.68 18.86 10.49
CA GLU A 181 -7.48 19.85 9.73
C GLU A 181 -6.67 21.13 9.41
N GLU A 182 -5.75 21.55 10.26
CA GLU A 182 -4.88 22.71 10.02
C GLU A 182 -3.98 22.57 8.79
N HIS A 183 -3.66 21.33 8.41
CA HIS A 183 -2.84 21.02 7.24
C HIS A 183 -3.64 21.00 5.92
N LEU A 184 -5.00 20.94 5.99
CA LEU A 184 -5.85 20.64 4.85
C LEU A 184 -5.67 21.63 3.70
N SER A 185 -5.70 22.93 3.95
CA SER A 185 -5.56 23.93 2.89
C SER A 185 -4.27 23.79 2.10
N LYS A 186 -3.17 23.51 2.80
CA LYS A 186 -1.85 23.29 2.18
C LYS A 186 -1.83 21.98 1.37
N ILE A 187 -2.40 20.90 1.90
CA ILE A 187 -2.47 19.61 1.20
C ILE A 187 -3.29 19.74 -0.09
N LEU A 188 -4.42 20.44 -0.06
CA LEU A 188 -5.26 20.63 -1.25
C LEU A 188 -4.52 21.42 -2.34
N ALA A 189 -3.83 22.51 -1.97
CA ALA A 189 -2.99 23.29 -2.89
C ALA A 189 -1.84 22.45 -3.47
N GLU A 190 -1.26 21.57 -2.66
CA GLU A 190 -0.14 20.72 -3.07
C GLU A 190 -0.56 19.64 -4.08
N TYR A 191 -1.79 19.10 -3.98
CA TYR A 191 -2.32 18.22 -5.03
C TYR A 191 -2.52 18.97 -6.36
N GLU A 192 -2.93 20.24 -6.33
CA GLU A 192 -3.04 21.06 -7.55
C GLU A 192 -1.67 21.33 -8.17
N GLN A 193 -0.68 21.65 -7.33
CA GLN A 193 0.71 21.82 -7.77
C GLN A 193 1.27 20.54 -8.38
N LEU A 194 1.02 19.39 -7.76
CA LEU A 194 1.42 18.09 -8.28
C LEU A 194 0.76 17.78 -9.63
N ALA A 195 -0.50 18.12 -9.80
CA ALA A 195 -1.21 17.91 -11.07
C ALA A 195 -0.62 18.78 -12.20
N GLN A 196 -0.25 20.03 -11.92
CA GLN A 196 0.43 20.90 -12.88
C GLN A 196 1.82 20.35 -13.23
N LEU A 197 2.62 19.99 -12.23
CA LEU A 197 3.92 19.36 -12.41
C LEU A 197 3.84 18.10 -13.28
N TYR A 198 2.83 17.25 -13.03
CA TYR A 198 2.58 16.02 -13.78
C TYR A 198 2.39 16.31 -15.28
N LEU A 199 1.56 17.30 -15.62
CA LEU A 199 1.32 17.71 -17.01
C LEU A 199 2.58 18.31 -17.65
N GLU A 200 3.24 19.25 -16.98
CA GLU A 200 4.47 19.87 -17.48
C GLU A 200 5.58 18.85 -17.79
N ARG A 201 5.75 17.87 -16.91
CA ARG A 201 6.76 16.82 -17.13
C ARG A 201 6.39 15.92 -18.30
N ARG A 202 5.11 15.62 -18.47
CA ARG A 202 4.60 14.86 -19.60
C ARG A 202 4.86 15.59 -20.93
N GLU A 203 4.55 16.88 -21.01
CA GLU A 203 4.79 17.74 -22.20
C GLU A 203 6.28 17.81 -22.55
N ARG A 204 7.15 17.78 -21.55
CA ARG A 204 8.62 17.81 -21.74
C ARG A 204 9.24 16.43 -21.98
N GLY A 205 8.46 15.39 -22.22
CA GLY A 205 8.95 14.03 -22.44
C GLY A 205 9.55 13.35 -21.19
N ARG A 206 9.28 13.88 -19.99
CA ARG A 206 9.72 13.36 -18.68
C ARG A 206 8.55 12.84 -17.86
N GLY A 207 7.54 12.33 -18.55
CA GLY A 207 6.33 11.82 -17.93
C GLY A 207 6.62 10.66 -16.96
N PHE A 208 5.80 10.53 -15.94
CA PHE A 208 5.83 9.44 -14.97
C PHE A 208 4.40 9.00 -14.65
N ASN A 209 4.24 7.82 -14.11
CA ASN A 209 2.98 7.33 -13.58
C ASN A 209 2.89 7.70 -12.09
N PHE A 210 1.95 8.57 -11.73
CA PHE A 210 1.58 8.77 -10.33
C PHE A 210 0.36 7.91 -10.02
N PHE A 211 0.57 6.86 -9.23
CA PHE A 211 -0.44 5.83 -8.96
C PHE A 211 -1.81 6.40 -8.60
N HIS A 212 -1.85 7.45 -7.78
CA HIS A 212 -3.07 8.04 -7.27
C HIS A 212 -3.83 8.94 -8.25
N PHE A 213 -3.26 9.23 -9.42
CA PHE A 213 -3.96 9.91 -10.53
C PHE A 213 -4.53 8.95 -11.57
N ASN A 214 -4.31 7.64 -11.39
CA ASN A 214 -4.86 6.61 -12.27
C ASN A 214 -6.35 6.40 -11.96
N VAL A 215 -7.21 6.96 -12.79
CA VAL A 215 -8.66 6.83 -12.70
C VAL A 215 -9.19 6.30 -14.03
N GLU A 216 -9.89 5.17 -14.01
CA GLU A 216 -10.49 4.59 -15.21
C GLU A 216 -11.86 5.24 -15.46
N LEU A 217 -11.96 6.08 -16.50
CA LEU A 217 -13.18 6.76 -16.88
C LEU A 217 -13.95 6.07 -18.02
N LYS A 218 -13.25 5.38 -18.93
CA LYS A 218 -13.86 4.84 -20.15
C LYS A 218 -14.68 3.57 -19.90
N LYS A 219 -14.16 2.66 -19.08
CA LYS A 219 -14.81 1.37 -18.78
C LYS A 219 -15.62 1.40 -17.50
N GLY A 220 -15.48 2.46 -16.73
CA GLY A 220 -16.03 2.56 -15.38
C GLY A 220 -15.30 1.62 -14.39
N PRO A 221 -15.48 1.86 -13.09
CA PRO A 221 -14.89 1.01 -12.07
C PRO A 221 -15.63 -0.32 -11.96
N CYS A 222 -14.90 -1.39 -11.60
CA CYS A 222 -15.54 -2.60 -11.12
C CYS A 222 -16.33 -2.29 -9.86
N LEU A 223 -17.66 -2.28 -9.95
CA LEU A 223 -18.54 -1.84 -8.86
C LEU A 223 -18.29 -2.60 -7.57
N TYR A 224 -18.08 -3.91 -7.65
CA TYR A 224 -17.81 -4.76 -6.50
C TYR A 224 -16.59 -4.28 -5.69
N LYS A 225 -15.46 -4.03 -6.37
CA LYS A 225 -14.26 -3.48 -5.72
C LYS A 225 -14.45 -2.04 -5.22
N ARG A 226 -15.36 -1.29 -5.84
CA ARG A 226 -15.61 0.11 -5.50
C ARG A 226 -16.58 0.30 -4.33
N LEU A 227 -17.25 -0.75 -3.91
CA LEU A 227 -18.10 -0.69 -2.73
C LEU A 227 -17.29 -0.61 -1.43
N SER A 228 -16.27 -1.44 -1.29
CA SER A 228 -15.54 -1.66 -0.03
C SER A 228 -14.02 -1.46 -0.10
N GLY A 229 -13.51 -0.98 -1.24
CA GLY A 229 -12.10 -0.64 -1.42
C GLY A 229 -11.17 -1.86 -1.43
N CYS A 230 -10.20 -1.89 -0.52
CA CYS A 230 -9.16 -2.92 -0.45
C CYS A 230 -9.65 -4.29 0.01
N GLY A 231 -10.89 -4.41 0.48
CA GLY A 231 -11.44 -5.69 0.96
C GLY A 231 -10.88 -6.15 2.31
N ALA A 232 -10.35 -5.23 3.11
CA ALA A 232 -9.84 -5.54 4.45
C ALA A 232 -10.85 -6.32 5.29
N GLY A 233 -10.39 -7.41 5.93
CA GLY A 233 -11.17 -8.27 6.80
C GLY A 233 -11.96 -9.39 6.11
N PHE A 234 -12.05 -9.41 4.75
CA PHE A 234 -12.81 -10.47 4.04
C PHE A 234 -12.19 -10.90 2.68
N GLU A 235 -11.52 -10.01 1.95
CA GLU A 235 -10.78 -10.34 0.73
C GLU A 235 -9.28 -10.13 0.88
N TYR A 236 -8.88 -9.23 1.75
CA TYR A 236 -7.52 -8.97 2.15
C TYR A 236 -7.38 -9.24 3.66
N LEU A 237 -6.40 -10.03 4.02
CA LEU A 237 -6.06 -10.37 5.39
C LEU A 237 -4.54 -10.24 5.59
N ALA A 238 -4.12 -9.82 6.78
CA ALA A 238 -2.73 -9.87 7.19
C ALA A 238 -2.51 -11.07 8.11
N VAL A 239 -1.39 -11.77 7.89
CA VAL A 239 -0.94 -12.90 8.72
C VAL A 239 0.23 -12.45 9.58
N SER A 240 0.12 -12.59 10.90
CA SER A 240 1.22 -12.32 11.82
C SER A 240 2.27 -13.45 11.80
N PRO A 241 3.50 -13.23 12.31
CA PRO A 241 4.48 -14.31 12.49
C PRO A 241 3.96 -15.49 13.32
N ALA A 242 3.04 -15.25 14.26
CA ALA A 242 2.39 -16.28 15.05
C ALA A 242 1.25 -17.02 14.32
N GLY A 243 0.92 -16.62 13.07
CA GLY A 243 -0.15 -17.20 12.29
C GLY A 243 -1.54 -16.63 12.57
N ASP A 244 -1.64 -15.56 13.34
CA ASP A 244 -2.90 -14.87 13.59
C ASP A 244 -3.33 -14.10 12.35
N LEU A 245 -4.65 -14.08 12.09
CA LEU A 245 -5.28 -13.37 10.99
C LEU A 245 -5.87 -12.04 11.48
N TYR A 246 -5.56 -10.96 10.75
CA TYR A 246 -6.07 -9.62 11.00
C TYR A 246 -6.70 -9.02 9.72
N PRO A 247 -7.63 -8.05 9.83
CA PRO A 247 -8.26 -7.42 8.66
C PRO A 247 -7.28 -6.80 7.69
N CYS A 248 -6.20 -6.16 8.17
CA CYS A 248 -5.07 -5.69 7.39
C CYS A 248 -3.84 -5.47 8.29
N HIS A 249 -2.71 -5.12 7.66
CA HIS A 249 -1.43 -4.90 8.36
C HIS A 249 -1.48 -3.79 9.42
N GLN A 250 -2.41 -2.83 9.32
CA GLN A 250 -2.59 -1.76 10.32
C GLN A 250 -3.15 -2.26 11.65
N PHE A 251 -3.84 -3.40 11.64
CA PHE A 251 -4.47 -3.99 12.84
C PHE A 251 -3.62 -5.10 13.47
N VAL A 252 -2.50 -5.49 12.86
CA VAL A 252 -1.65 -6.57 13.40
C VAL A 252 -1.14 -6.21 14.78
N GLY A 253 -1.36 -7.12 15.74
CA GLY A 253 -0.98 -6.97 17.14
C GLY A 253 -2.01 -6.24 18.01
N GLN A 254 -3.19 -5.96 17.48
CA GLN A 254 -4.36 -5.46 18.23
C GLN A 254 -5.35 -6.63 18.39
N ASP A 255 -5.37 -7.26 19.55
CA ASP A 255 -6.08 -8.53 19.77
C ASP A 255 -7.58 -8.44 19.50
N GLU A 256 -8.19 -7.27 19.72
CA GLU A 256 -9.60 -7.00 19.41
C GLU A 256 -9.95 -7.10 17.93
N PHE A 257 -8.94 -6.98 17.04
CA PHE A 257 -9.12 -7.12 15.59
C PHE A 257 -8.65 -8.47 15.04
N LYS A 258 -8.31 -9.42 15.90
CA LYS A 258 -7.98 -10.78 15.46
C LYS A 258 -9.24 -11.47 14.92
N VAL A 259 -9.22 -11.87 13.65
CA VAL A 259 -10.34 -12.56 12.98
C VAL A 259 -10.20 -14.08 12.96
N GLY A 260 -9.04 -14.62 13.29
CA GLY A 260 -8.78 -16.05 13.30
C GLY A 260 -7.31 -16.41 13.32
N THR A 261 -7.00 -17.62 12.88
CA THR A 261 -5.64 -18.12 12.67
C THR A 261 -5.53 -18.86 11.34
N VAL A 262 -4.31 -19.05 10.85
CA VAL A 262 -4.08 -19.84 9.62
C VAL A 262 -4.40 -21.31 9.80
N TRP A 263 -4.46 -21.82 11.05
CA TRP A 263 -4.78 -23.21 11.37
C TRP A 263 -6.29 -23.44 11.54
N ASP A 264 -6.96 -22.53 12.26
CA ASP A 264 -8.39 -22.66 12.59
C ASP A 264 -9.31 -21.97 11.59
N GLY A 265 -8.74 -21.13 10.71
CA GLY A 265 -9.49 -20.30 9.79
C GLY A 265 -10.08 -19.05 10.45
N LEU A 266 -11.15 -18.52 9.86
CA LEU A 266 -11.86 -17.35 10.38
C LEU A 266 -12.75 -17.76 11.56
N ILE A 267 -12.34 -17.43 12.77
CA ILE A 267 -13.07 -17.74 14.01
C ILE A 267 -14.07 -16.62 14.32
N ASN A 268 -13.66 -15.35 14.17
CA ASN A 268 -14.52 -14.18 14.41
C ASN A 268 -15.21 -13.75 13.11
N SER A 269 -16.20 -14.54 12.69
CA SER A 269 -16.99 -14.27 11.49
C SER A 269 -17.79 -12.95 11.58
N GLN A 270 -18.20 -12.55 12.78
CA GLN A 270 -18.94 -11.31 13.00
C GLN A 270 -18.07 -10.08 12.73
N LEU A 271 -16.82 -10.09 13.19
CA LEU A 271 -15.88 -8.99 12.89
C LEU A 271 -15.57 -8.92 11.39
N SER A 272 -15.31 -10.05 10.74
CA SER A 272 -15.10 -10.10 9.28
C SER A 272 -16.32 -9.60 8.51
N ALA A 273 -17.53 -9.97 8.93
CA ALA A 273 -18.78 -9.50 8.34
C ALA A 273 -18.94 -7.98 8.51
N SER A 274 -18.62 -7.41 9.67
CA SER A 274 -18.71 -5.98 9.91
C SER A 274 -17.77 -5.15 9.02
N PHE A 275 -16.56 -5.67 8.71
CA PHE A 275 -15.69 -5.05 7.70
C PHE A 275 -16.30 -5.10 6.29
N LYS A 276 -16.87 -6.21 5.89
CA LYS A 276 -17.55 -6.38 4.60
C LYS A 276 -18.78 -5.47 4.47
N GLU A 277 -19.54 -5.32 5.54
CA GLU A 277 -20.74 -4.47 5.59
C GLU A 277 -20.41 -2.97 5.66
N SER A 278 -19.18 -2.61 6.05
CA SER A 278 -18.72 -1.22 6.09
C SER A 278 -18.34 -0.72 4.69
N HIS A 279 -19.32 -0.52 3.83
CA HIS A 279 -19.14 -0.09 2.43
C HIS A 279 -19.83 1.27 2.15
N VAL A 280 -19.59 1.84 0.98
CA VAL A 280 -20.06 3.20 0.62
C VAL A 280 -21.58 3.38 0.67
N LEU A 281 -22.36 2.32 0.55
CA LEU A 281 -23.82 2.38 0.61
C LEU A 281 -24.35 2.22 2.05
N SER A 282 -23.56 1.66 2.97
CA SER A 282 -23.91 1.58 4.40
C SER A 282 -23.53 2.85 5.16
N LYS A 283 -22.45 3.54 4.73
CA LYS A 283 -22.00 4.79 5.34
C LYS A 283 -22.88 5.96 4.90
N GLN A 284 -23.60 6.59 5.84
CA GLN A 284 -24.59 7.64 5.54
C GLN A 284 -23.97 8.80 4.74
N VAL A 285 -22.80 9.29 5.15
CA VAL A 285 -22.08 10.39 4.49
C VAL A 285 -21.66 10.02 3.06
N CYS A 286 -21.33 8.75 2.82
CA CYS A 286 -20.89 8.29 1.51
C CYS A 286 -22.03 8.15 0.49
N ARG A 287 -23.25 7.88 0.92
CA ARG A 287 -24.41 7.67 0.00
C ARG A 287 -24.60 8.82 -0.96
N GLY A 288 -24.52 10.08 -0.50
CA GLY A 288 -24.65 11.28 -1.29
C GLY A 288 -23.36 11.80 -1.92
N CYS A 289 -22.22 11.15 -1.68
CA CYS A 289 -20.91 11.62 -2.15
C CYS A 289 -20.69 11.28 -3.63
N TRP A 290 -20.31 12.26 -4.44
CA TRP A 290 -20.00 12.05 -5.85
C TRP A 290 -18.76 11.14 -6.05
N ALA A 291 -17.81 11.20 -5.13
CA ALA A 291 -16.56 10.45 -5.19
C ALA A 291 -16.68 8.97 -4.73
N LYS A 292 -17.84 8.53 -4.23
CA LYS A 292 -17.99 7.26 -3.50
C LYS A 292 -17.45 6.02 -4.23
N TYR A 293 -17.66 5.94 -5.55
CA TYR A 293 -17.21 4.78 -6.33
C TYR A 293 -15.73 4.84 -6.78
N TYR A 294 -15.06 5.94 -6.49
CA TYR A 294 -13.62 6.09 -6.67
C TYR A 294 -12.86 6.00 -5.35
N CYS A 295 -13.40 6.58 -4.28
CA CYS A 295 -12.87 6.58 -2.93
C CYS A 295 -13.11 5.26 -2.18
N SER A 296 -14.23 4.57 -2.46
CA SER A 296 -14.63 3.31 -1.80
C SER A 296 -14.83 3.41 -0.28
N GLY A 297 -15.11 4.61 0.24
CA GLY A 297 -15.44 4.83 1.66
C GLY A 297 -14.24 5.04 2.59
N GLY A 298 -13.05 5.25 2.03
CA GLY A 298 -11.82 5.54 2.77
C GLY A 298 -11.17 4.31 3.42
N CYS A 299 -10.02 4.52 4.05
CA CYS A 299 -9.28 3.48 4.75
C CYS A 299 -9.94 3.17 6.10
N HIS A 300 -10.29 1.90 6.36
CA HIS A 300 -10.91 1.47 7.61
C HIS A 300 -10.05 1.79 8.85
N ALA A 301 -8.73 1.58 8.76
CA ALA A 301 -7.83 1.89 9.87
C ALA A 301 -7.77 3.39 10.14
N ASN A 302 -7.66 4.22 9.10
CA ASN A 302 -7.61 5.67 9.27
C ASN A 302 -8.94 6.23 9.82
N ASN A 303 -10.07 5.68 9.36
CA ASN A 303 -11.38 6.02 9.91
C ASN A 303 -11.46 5.68 11.41
N LEU A 304 -11.01 4.47 11.80
CA LEU A 304 -11.00 4.08 13.21
C LEU A 304 -10.11 4.99 14.06
N PHE A 305 -8.89 5.26 13.60
CA PHE A 305 -7.91 6.01 14.38
C PHE A 305 -8.29 7.49 14.59
N HIS A 306 -9.07 8.07 13.70
CA HIS A 306 -9.42 9.50 13.74
C HIS A 306 -10.90 9.78 13.94
N ALA A 307 -11.80 8.91 13.49
CA ALA A 307 -13.25 9.06 13.71
C ALA A 307 -13.81 8.10 14.77
N GLY A 308 -12.96 7.26 15.38
CA GLY A 308 -13.35 6.32 16.42
C GLY A 308 -14.14 5.10 15.92
N SER A 309 -14.40 5.01 14.61
CA SER A 309 -15.12 3.88 14.00
C SER A 309 -14.68 3.68 12.58
N PHE A 310 -14.52 2.43 12.14
CA PHE A 310 -14.22 2.14 10.74
C PHE A 310 -15.44 2.32 9.81
N THR A 311 -16.64 2.54 10.37
CA THR A 311 -17.87 2.83 9.61
C THR A 311 -18.08 4.33 9.35
N GLU A 312 -17.40 5.22 10.10
CA GLU A 312 -17.49 6.65 9.93
C GLU A 312 -16.27 7.17 9.16
N PRO A 313 -16.47 7.80 7.97
CA PRO A 313 -15.35 8.32 7.19
C PRO A 313 -14.67 9.51 7.89
N TYR A 314 -13.34 9.49 7.96
CA TYR A 314 -12.56 10.62 8.45
C TYR A 314 -12.62 11.79 7.45
N GLN A 315 -13.15 12.94 7.88
CA GLN A 315 -13.48 14.05 7.00
C GLN A 315 -12.27 14.66 6.30
N LEU A 316 -11.13 14.75 6.97
CA LEU A 316 -9.88 15.21 6.37
C LEU A 316 -9.50 14.36 5.15
N THR A 317 -9.54 13.03 5.28
CA THR A 317 -9.25 12.13 4.15
C THR A 317 -10.31 12.20 3.05
N CYS A 318 -11.58 12.47 3.40
CA CYS A 318 -12.62 12.71 2.41
C CYS A 318 -12.31 13.94 1.55
N ALA A 319 -11.84 15.03 2.15
CA ALA A 319 -11.48 16.26 1.44
C ALA A 319 -10.25 16.03 0.54
N MET A 320 -9.20 15.41 1.07
CA MET A 320 -8.00 15.06 0.30
C MET A 320 -8.32 14.17 -0.89
N GLU A 321 -9.15 13.14 -0.71
CA GLU A 321 -9.53 12.20 -1.76
C GLU A 321 -10.32 12.87 -2.87
N LYS A 322 -11.28 13.76 -2.54
CA LYS A 322 -12.02 14.53 -3.52
C LYS A 322 -11.09 15.43 -4.35
N LYS A 323 -10.17 16.14 -3.70
CA LYS A 323 -9.19 16.98 -4.39
C LYS A 323 -8.30 16.18 -5.33
N ARG A 324 -7.81 15.03 -4.87
CA ARG A 324 -7.00 14.12 -5.69
C ARG A 324 -7.75 13.64 -6.93
N LEU A 325 -9.04 13.30 -6.79
CA LEU A 325 -9.90 12.92 -7.92
C LEU A 325 -10.16 14.09 -8.88
N GLU A 326 -10.40 15.31 -8.36
CA GLU A 326 -10.53 16.52 -9.19
C GLU A 326 -9.27 16.73 -10.03
N CYS A 327 -8.08 16.61 -9.42
CA CYS A 327 -6.79 16.69 -10.13
C CYS A 327 -6.66 15.59 -11.19
N ALA A 328 -7.02 14.34 -10.85
CA ALA A 328 -6.98 13.23 -11.81
C ALA A 328 -7.92 13.46 -13.02
N PHE A 329 -9.11 13.97 -12.78
CA PHE A 329 -10.06 14.30 -13.85
C PHE A 329 -9.56 15.46 -14.71
N PHE A 330 -8.99 16.50 -14.09
CA PHE A 330 -8.37 17.62 -14.80
C PHE A 330 -7.23 17.14 -15.72
N ILE A 331 -6.35 16.28 -15.24
CA ILE A 331 -5.25 15.68 -16.03
C ILE A 331 -5.82 14.91 -17.23
N GLN A 332 -6.85 14.11 -17.04
CA GLN A 332 -7.44 13.33 -18.12
C GLN A 332 -8.20 14.20 -19.14
N ALA A 333 -8.89 15.25 -18.69
CA ALA A 333 -9.55 16.20 -19.58
C ALA A 333 -8.53 16.94 -20.48
N ARG A 334 -7.40 17.38 -19.93
CA ARG A 334 -6.31 18.00 -20.69
C ARG A 334 -5.70 17.03 -21.69
N ALA A 335 -5.45 15.77 -21.29
CA ALA A 335 -4.90 14.75 -22.17
C ALA A 335 -5.85 14.29 -23.30
N ALA A 336 -7.15 14.57 -23.19
CA ALA A 336 -8.13 14.25 -24.24
C ALA A 336 -8.32 15.42 -25.22
N SER A 337 -7.78 16.61 -24.90
CA SER A 337 -7.86 17.81 -25.73
C SER A 337 -6.64 17.99 -26.65
N ASP A 338 -5.58 17.22 -26.40
CA ASP A 338 -4.37 17.08 -27.19
C ASP A 338 -4.53 15.88 -28.17
#